data_7d84c9012899069769ff9fd1ed251728
#
_entry.id   7d84c9012899069769ff9fd1ed251728
#
_cell.length_a   1.000
_cell.length_b   1.000
_cell.length_c   1.000
_cell.angle_alpha   90.00
_cell.angle_beta   90.00
_cell.angle_gamma   90.00
#
_symmetry.space_group_name_H-M   'P 1'
#
loop_
_entity.id
_entity.type
_entity.pdbx_description
1 polymer ?
#
loop_
_entity_poly.entity_id
_entity_poly.type
_entity_poly.pdbx_seq_one_letter_code
_entity_poly.pdbx_strand_id
1 'polypeptide(L)'
;MKRRNFIKSLGLLGSAALLPSMSGHRGLIGNANAAGISQRQLLNARALVLGEIDYVKPTVMPQVINIFLYGGPSELGGNLSNIREINEGSPNKYRTNIVNNDGDFGNSVTPNHFWGGGNNGAGGEVMEDMIARGRLTVLRTLNRVIDDSRAHRPSIFSNLTGLTGVEDDRPGIATNLASVLAANGVISEEALFPFVTFEGESVVFNRQDLLPYQNLKPITLDRNLNNPYKRSENSALSNEQDSIIEALAQTVANSGGTQYTKVNEAFAKRREIEVFIDELDERVNNTALPNDPDFIPTEDNPTPSPLIYPNTNFGNRLKAAVNLAIGNPDTSFISLVSGGLGGWDDHDSAQDDYPGKLRNLMNALNIASKHLEAVGKANVMINVYGDFGRNVHLNGSMGWDHGNNQNLFTVGANPNAATISTGGIEGYELGKIIGKTENYFEGNVRQYTRPTKDSYQAEPFAVASTIYKYFGIQNPEIMTDSISPIDFVNSTNEWIAPNPV
;
A
#
# COMPACT_ATOMS: atom_id res chain seq x y z
N MET A 1 21.04 -21.75 2.67
CA MET A 1 21.57 -21.74 1.29
C MET A 1 23.04 -21.31 1.30
N LYS A 2 23.96 -22.03 0.64
CA LYS A 2 25.38 -21.63 0.65
C LYS A 2 25.57 -20.41 -0.26
N ARG A 3 26.22 -19.34 0.21
CA ARG A 3 26.53 -18.09 -0.50
C ARG A 3 26.92 -18.26 -1.99
N ARG A 4 27.54 -19.36 -2.32
CA ARG A 4 28.02 -19.70 -3.67
C ARG A 4 26.90 -19.97 -4.69
N ASN A 5 25.74 -20.43 -4.25
CA ASN A 5 24.59 -20.69 -5.12
C ASN A 5 23.76 -19.42 -5.37
N PHE A 6 23.77 -18.50 -4.41
CA PHE A 6 23.14 -17.19 -4.50
C PHE A 6 23.79 -16.31 -5.58
N ILE A 7 25.13 -16.24 -5.59
CA ILE A 7 25.88 -15.47 -6.58
C ILE A 7 25.69 -16.03 -8.01
N LYS A 8 25.52 -17.35 -8.14
CA LYS A 8 25.27 -17.98 -9.46
C LYS A 8 23.88 -17.66 -10.01
N SER A 9 22.85 -17.59 -9.15
CA SER A 9 21.49 -17.24 -9.57
C SER A 9 21.36 -15.75 -9.95
N LEU A 10 22.03 -14.87 -9.21
CA LEU A 10 22.08 -13.43 -9.51
C LEU A 10 22.84 -13.13 -10.81
N GLY A 11 23.97 -13.80 -11.03
CA GLY A 11 24.73 -13.65 -12.28
C GLY A 11 23.95 -14.13 -13.51
N LEU A 12 23.07 -15.11 -13.36
CA LEU A 12 22.24 -15.65 -14.43
C LEU A 12 21.08 -14.70 -14.82
N LEU A 13 20.42 -14.07 -13.84
CA LEU A 13 19.34 -13.11 -14.09
C LEU A 13 19.87 -11.76 -14.59
N GLY A 14 20.94 -11.26 -14.01
CA GLY A 14 21.56 -10.01 -14.45
C GLY A 14 22.18 -10.08 -15.85
N SER A 15 22.78 -11.20 -16.22
CA SER A 15 23.33 -11.38 -17.58
C SER A 15 22.26 -11.59 -18.64
N ALA A 16 21.10 -12.15 -18.28
CA ALA A 16 19.99 -12.32 -19.23
C ALA A 16 19.27 -10.99 -19.52
N ALA A 17 19.14 -10.10 -18.53
CA ALA A 17 18.53 -8.79 -18.70
C ALA A 17 19.41 -7.80 -19.49
N LEU A 18 20.73 -7.99 -19.52
CA LEU A 18 21.69 -7.11 -20.19
C LEU A 18 22.02 -7.48 -21.64
N LEU A 19 21.55 -8.64 -22.13
CA LEU A 19 21.90 -9.14 -23.46
C LEU A 19 20.66 -9.53 -24.28
N PRO A 20 19.95 -8.58 -24.90
CA PRO A 20 18.73 -8.90 -25.68
C PRO A 20 18.98 -9.65 -27.00
N SER A 21 20.22 -9.96 -27.35
CA SER A 21 20.55 -10.53 -28.66
C SER A 21 21.23 -11.91 -28.68
N MET A 22 21.26 -12.64 -27.56
CA MET A 22 21.93 -13.95 -27.53
C MET A 22 20.94 -15.10 -27.72
N SER A 23 21.07 -15.81 -28.84
CA SER A 23 20.37 -17.04 -29.23
C SER A 23 20.76 -18.27 -28.41
N GLY A 24 20.77 -18.18 -27.08
CA GLY A 24 21.21 -19.26 -26.18
C GLY A 24 20.37 -19.41 -24.89
N HIS A 25 19.25 -18.73 -24.81
CA HIS A 25 18.49 -18.58 -23.55
C HIS A 25 17.83 -19.87 -23.02
N ARG A 26 17.62 -20.88 -23.87
CA ARG A 26 17.04 -22.18 -23.42
C ARG A 26 17.89 -22.88 -22.35
N GLY A 27 19.21 -22.73 -22.40
CA GLY A 27 20.12 -23.32 -21.40
C GLY A 27 20.06 -22.62 -20.04
N LEU A 28 19.82 -21.31 -20.02
CA LEU A 28 19.73 -20.52 -18.78
C LEU A 28 18.45 -20.82 -18.00
N ILE A 29 17.33 -20.96 -18.71
CA ILE A 29 16.02 -21.30 -18.12
C ILE A 29 16.04 -22.74 -17.62
N GLY A 30 16.64 -23.68 -18.34
CA GLY A 30 16.83 -25.06 -17.89
C GLY A 30 17.67 -25.15 -16.61
N ASN A 31 18.71 -24.33 -16.49
CA ASN A 31 19.54 -24.28 -15.28
C ASN A 31 18.85 -23.61 -14.10
N ALA A 32 17.94 -22.66 -14.34
CA ALA A 32 17.12 -22.05 -13.31
C ALA A 32 16.15 -23.06 -12.67
N ASN A 33 15.57 -23.96 -13.47
CA ASN A 33 14.75 -25.07 -12.98
C ASN A 33 15.55 -26.00 -12.04
N ALA A 34 16.81 -26.28 -12.38
CA ALA A 34 17.69 -27.11 -11.55
C ALA A 34 18.05 -26.43 -10.20
N ALA A 35 17.85 -25.12 -10.07
CA ALA A 35 18.09 -24.34 -8.85
C ALA A 35 16.88 -24.28 -7.91
N GLY A 36 15.78 -24.95 -8.21
CA GLY A 36 14.56 -24.97 -7.39
C GLY A 36 13.69 -23.71 -7.49
N ILE A 37 13.75 -23.03 -8.62
CA ILE A 37 12.85 -21.89 -8.91
C ILE A 37 11.48 -22.46 -9.26
N SER A 38 10.39 -21.87 -8.70
CA SER A 38 9.04 -22.32 -9.01
C SER A 38 8.69 -22.07 -10.48
N GLN A 39 7.72 -22.84 -10.99
CA GLN A 39 7.25 -22.67 -12.34
C GLN A 39 6.74 -21.26 -12.62
N ARG A 40 6.14 -20.61 -11.63
CA ARG A 40 5.63 -19.23 -11.74
C ARG A 40 6.76 -18.20 -11.78
N GLN A 41 7.78 -18.37 -10.96
CA GLN A 41 8.97 -17.52 -11.01
C GLN A 41 9.71 -17.68 -12.34
N LEU A 42 9.75 -18.90 -12.85
CA LEU A 42 10.29 -19.18 -14.15
C LEU A 42 9.46 -18.49 -15.27
N LEU A 43 8.13 -18.45 -15.14
CA LEU A 43 7.25 -17.76 -16.06
C LEU A 43 7.46 -16.24 -16.03
N ASN A 44 7.55 -15.64 -14.84
CA ASN A 44 7.82 -14.21 -14.70
C ASN A 44 9.22 -13.84 -15.23
N ALA A 45 10.24 -14.60 -14.86
CA ALA A 45 11.58 -14.43 -15.39
C ALA A 45 11.63 -14.63 -16.91
N ARG A 46 10.84 -15.58 -17.43
CA ARG A 46 10.72 -15.85 -18.87
C ARG A 46 9.99 -14.74 -19.60
N ALA A 47 8.91 -14.19 -19.02
CA ALA A 47 8.18 -13.07 -19.60
C ALA A 47 9.07 -11.82 -19.70
N LEU A 48 9.88 -11.54 -18.68
CA LEU A 48 10.86 -10.45 -18.69
C LEU A 48 11.94 -10.66 -19.77
N VAL A 49 12.49 -11.87 -19.86
CA VAL A 49 13.58 -12.20 -20.81
C VAL A 49 13.09 -12.26 -22.26
N LEU A 50 11.87 -12.74 -22.48
CA LEU A 50 11.30 -12.88 -23.84
C LEU A 50 10.55 -11.63 -24.30
N GLY A 51 10.49 -10.57 -23.51
CA GLY A 51 9.75 -9.35 -23.85
C GLY A 51 8.22 -9.56 -23.87
N GLU A 52 7.72 -10.54 -23.11
CA GLU A 52 6.27 -10.76 -22.98
C GLU A 52 5.59 -9.68 -22.12
N ILE A 53 6.36 -8.99 -21.29
CA ILE A 53 5.88 -7.83 -20.54
C ILE A 53 6.01 -6.60 -21.43
N ASP A 54 4.86 -6.07 -21.81
CA ASP A 54 4.78 -4.81 -22.54
C ASP A 54 4.91 -3.65 -21.56
N TYR A 55 6.02 -2.92 -21.66
CA TYR A 55 6.33 -1.81 -20.75
C TYR A 55 6.43 -0.49 -21.47
N VAL A 56 5.64 0.47 -21.05
CA VAL A 56 5.71 1.87 -21.49
C VAL A 56 5.95 2.76 -20.27
N LYS A 57 7.09 3.44 -20.24
CA LYS A 57 7.41 4.32 -19.11
C LYS A 57 6.34 5.42 -18.98
N PRO A 58 5.68 5.56 -17.81
CA PRO A 58 4.71 6.61 -17.59
C PRO A 58 5.36 8.00 -17.71
N THR A 59 4.60 8.99 -18.14
CA THR A 59 5.03 10.40 -18.17
C THR A 59 5.37 10.89 -16.78
N VAL A 60 4.58 10.48 -15.80
CA VAL A 60 4.79 10.74 -14.37
C VAL A 60 4.93 9.40 -13.66
N MET A 61 6.10 9.15 -13.09
CA MET A 61 6.31 7.92 -12.31
C MET A 61 5.49 7.96 -11.02
N PRO A 62 4.66 6.95 -10.76
CA PRO A 62 3.93 6.87 -9.52
C PRO A 62 4.82 6.48 -8.36
N GLN A 63 4.38 6.86 -7.17
CA GLN A 63 4.90 6.36 -5.90
C GLN A 63 3.73 5.74 -5.14
N VAL A 64 3.91 4.55 -4.58
CA VAL A 64 2.85 3.82 -3.88
C VAL A 64 3.13 3.75 -2.39
N ILE A 65 2.15 4.11 -1.58
CA ILE A 65 2.08 3.76 -0.16
C ILE A 65 0.98 2.71 -0.01
N ASN A 66 1.36 1.47 0.22
CA ASN A 66 0.45 0.35 0.36
C ASN A 66 0.21 0.04 1.83
N ILE A 67 -1.00 0.28 2.31
CA ILE A 67 -1.41 0.06 3.69
C ILE A 67 -2.25 -1.20 3.75
N PHE A 68 -1.74 -2.23 4.44
CA PHE A 68 -2.44 -3.49 4.59
C PHE A 68 -3.03 -3.63 6.00
N LEU A 69 -4.34 -3.87 6.06
CA LEU A 69 -5.13 -3.99 7.29
C LEU A 69 -5.25 -5.46 7.66
N TYR A 70 -4.24 -6.00 8.32
CA TYR A 70 -4.23 -7.42 8.73
C TYR A 70 -5.39 -7.75 9.65
N GLY A 71 -6.09 -8.80 9.30
CA GLY A 71 -7.26 -9.29 10.02
C GLY A 71 -8.58 -9.12 9.26
N GLY A 72 -8.61 -8.34 8.19
CA GLY A 72 -9.78 -8.14 7.34
C GLY A 72 -10.76 -7.11 7.92
N PRO A 73 -10.69 -5.85 7.47
CA PRO A 73 -11.60 -4.80 7.92
C PRO A 73 -13.03 -5.06 7.45
N SER A 74 -14.00 -4.63 8.25
CA SER A 74 -15.40 -4.69 7.84
C SER A 74 -15.68 -3.75 6.66
N GLU A 75 -16.42 -4.23 5.67
CA GLU A 75 -16.90 -3.43 4.54
C GLU A 75 -17.92 -2.35 4.94
N LEU A 76 -18.45 -2.43 6.14
CA LEU A 76 -19.40 -1.43 6.63
C LEU A 76 -18.84 -0.01 6.61
N GLY A 77 -17.53 0.15 6.77
CA GLY A 77 -16.86 1.44 6.65
C GLY A 77 -17.06 2.16 5.32
N GLY A 78 -17.38 1.45 4.25
CA GLY A 78 -17.64 2.01 2.92
C GLY A 78 -19.05 1.76 2.38
N ASN A 79 -19.91 1.08 3.13
CA ASN A 79 -21.23 0.61 2.68
C ASN A 79 -22.39 1.11 3.52
N LEU A 80 -22.30 2.28 4.09
CA LEU A 80 -23.28 2.79 5.05
C LEU A 80 -24.70 2.94 4.56
N SER A 81 -24.86 3.20 3.27
CA SER A 81 -26.21 3.31 2.68
C SER A 81 -27.10 2.06 2.92
N ASN A 82 -26.46 0.93 3.20
CA ASN A 82 -27.18 -0.33 3.39
C ASN A 82 -27.37 -0.73 4.87
N ILE A 83 -26.88 0.02 5.83
CA ILE A 83 -26.95 -0.40 7.25
C ILE A 83 -28.38 -0.47 7.75
N ARG A 84 -29.23 0.48 7.35
CA ARG A 84 -30.64 0.41 7.71
C ARG A 84 -31.29 -0.84 7.15
N GLU A 85 -31.07 -1.10 5.88
CA GLU A 85 -31.58 -2.31 5.21
C GLU A 85 -31.02 -3.57 5.86
N ILE A 86 -29.74 -3.59 6.22
CA ILE A 86 -29.08 -4.66 6.94
C ILE A 86 -29.77 -4.92 8.28
N ASN A 87 -30.01 -3.88 9.08
CA ASN A 87 -30.64 -4.00 10.38
C ASN A 87 -32.12 -4.39 10.28
N GLU A 88 -32.86 -3.86 9.31
CA GLU A 88 -34.29 -4.17 9.12
C GLU A 88 -34.49 -5.58 8.55
N GLY A 89 -33.61 -6.04 7.65
CA GLY A 89 -33.70 -7.35 7.01
C GLY A 89 -33.17 -8.52 7.85
N SER A 90 -32.36 -8.25 8.87
CA SER A 90 -31.71 -9.30 9.66
C SER A 90 -32.69 -9.98 10.61
N PRO A 91 -32.66 -11.33 10.72
CA PRO A 91 -33.29 -12.05 11.83
C PRO A 91 -32.82 -11.49 13.18
N ASN A 92 -33.71 -11.42 14.17
CA ASN A 92 -33.41 -10.75 15.46
C ASN A 92 -32.10 -11.17 16.13
N LYS A 93 -31.72 -12.44 16.02
CA LYS A 93 -30.47 -12.98 16.58
C LYS A 93 -29.19 -12.59 15.79
N TYR A 94 -29.33 -12.03 14.59
CA TYR A 94 -28.23 -11.71 13.70
C TYR A 94 -28.20 -10.23 13.33
N ARG A 95 -29.03 -9.39 13.97
CA ARG A 95 -28.97 -7.96 13.75
C ARG A 95 -27.57 -7.45 14.04
N THR A 96 -27.13 -6.52 13.23
CA THR A 96 -25.85 -5.85 13.46
C THR A 96 -25.84 -5.09 14.77
N ASN A 97 -27.01 -4.68 15.27
CA ASN A 97 -27.22 -3.79 16.43
C ASN A 97 -26.24 -2.60 16.46
N ILE A 98 -25.74 -2.24 15.31
CA ILE A 98 -24.83 -1.12 15.18
C ILE A 98 -25.66 0.12 15.40
N VAL A 99 -25.52 0.70 16.55
CA VAL A 99 -26.16 1.95 16.92
C VAL A 99 -25.07 3.01 16.89
N ASN A 100 -25.30 4.08 16.18
CA ASN A 100 -24.48 5.25 16.33
C ASN A 100 -24.76 5.84 17.70
N ASN A 101 -23.72 6.11 18.48
CA ASN A 101 -23.86 6.84 19.74
C ASN A 101 -24.49 8.22 19.56
N ASP A 102 -24.41 8.77 18.35
CA ASP A 102 -24.99 10.06 17.96
C ASP A 102 -26.42 9.95 17.38
N GLY A 103 -26.99 8.75 17.36
CA GLY A 103 -28.32 8.50 16.79
C GLY A 103 -28.37 8.43 15.26
N ASP A 104 -27.30 8.74 14.56
CA ASP A 104 -27.27 8.86 13.09
C ASP A 104 -26.92 7.58 12.38
N PHE A 105 -26.32 6.63 13.05
CA PHE A 105 -25.98 5.37 12.46
C PHE A 105 -27.25 4.58 12.13
N GLY A 106 -27.58 4.47 10.87
CA GLY A 106 -28.81 3.86 10.39
C GLY A 106 -30.01 4.81 10.31
N ASN A 107 -29.89 6.05 10.74
CA ASN A 107 -30.88 7.10 10.49
C ASN A 107 -30.52 7.97 9.29
N SER A 108 -29.42 7.71 8.63
CA SER A 108 -29.05 8.39 7.41
C SER A 108 -30.13 8.13 6.36
N VAL A 109 -31.03 9.04 6.25
CA VAL A 109 -32.10 9.06 5.21
C VAL A 109 -31.47 9.34 3.85
N THR A 110 -30.22 9.80 3.85
CA THR A 110 -29.47 10.10 2.65
C THR A 110 -28.61 8.88 2.26
N PRO A 111 -28.71 8.41 1.03
CA PRO A 111 -28.04 7.18 0.56
C PRO A 111 -26.50 7.21 0.62
N ASN A 112 -25.88 8.28 1.07
CA ASN A 112 -24.46 8.54 0.91
C ASN A 112 -23.72 8.93 2.19
N HIS A 113 -24.32 8.80 3.35
CA HIS A 113 -23.58 8.99 4.59
C HIS A 113 -22.76 7.74 4.92
N PHE A 114 -21.51 7.94 5.27
CA PHE A 114 -20.62 6.88 5.73
C PHE A 114 -20.74 6.65 7.23
N TRP A 115 -20.39 5.47 7.67
CA TRP A 115 -20.51 5.07 9.05
C TRP A 115 -19.91 6.10 10.00
N GLY A 116 -20.73 6.53 10.94
CA GLY A 116 -20.31 7.42 11.98
C GLY A 116 -19.99 8.82 11.49
N GLY A 117 -20.97 9.49 10.94
CA GLY A 117 -20.97 10.95 10.88
C GLY A 117 -20.82 11.53 12.28
N GLY A 118 -20.27 12.73 12.38
CA GLY A 118 -20.06 13.41 13.65
C GLY A 118 -18.72 13.12 14.35
N ASN A 119 -18.39 13.98 15.30
CA ASN A 119 -17.07 14.01 15.96
C ASN A 119 -16.71 12.71 16.73
N ASN A 120 -17.69 11.91 17.10
CA ASN A 120 -17.49 10.64 17.79
C ASN A 120 -17.71 9.41 16.91
N GLY A 121 -18.04 9.61 15.63
CA GLY A 121 -18.31 8.54 14.70
C GLY A 121 -17.07 7.82 14.18
N ALA A 122 -17.24 7.04 13.12
CA ALA A 122 -16.18 6.25 12.49
C ALA A 122 -15.41 7.01 11.39
N GLY A 123 -15.53 8.31 11.32
CA GLY A 123 -14.85 9.15 10.33
C GLY A 123 -15.60 9.29 9.01
N GLY A 124 -16.92 9.08 8.99
CA GLY A 124 -17.75 9.20 7.80
C GLY A 124 -17.73 10.59 7.18
N GLU A 125 -17.85 11.65 7.98
CA GLU A 125 -17.75 13.04 7.50
C GLU A 125 -16.40 13.33 6.85
N VAL A 126 -15.32 12.79 7.40
CA VAL A 126 -13.98 12.92 6.83
C VAL A 126 -13.88 12.22 5.48
N MET A 127 -14.48 11.02 5.35
CA MET A 127 -14.53 10.32 4.06
C MET A 127 -15.33 11.13 3.02
N GLU A 128 -16.50 11.66 3.39
CA GLU A 128 -17.35 12.46 2.52
C GLU A 128 -16.63 13.71 2.04
N ASP A 129 -15.96 14.45 2.94
CA ASP A 129 -15.16 15.61 2.58
C ASP A 129 -14.01 15.25 1.63
N MET A 130 -13.28 14.16 1.91
CA MET A 130 -12.20 13.69 1.04
C MET A 130 -12.71 13.31 -0.36
N ILE A 131 -13.89 12.66 -0.47
CA ILE A 131 -14.49 12.31 -1.76
C ILE A 131 -14.90 13.58 -2.50
N ALA A 132 -15.62 14.48 -1.84
CA ALA A 132 -16.08 15.74 -2.42
C ALA A 132 -14.92 16.60 -2.94
N ARG A 133 -13.77 16.53 -2.27
CA ARG A 133 -12.54 17.24 -2.67
C ARG A 133 -11.67 16.48 -3.68
N GLY A 134 -12.12 15.33 -4.17
CA GLY A 134 -11.33 14.53 -5.12
C GLY A 134 -10.05 13.93 -4.55
N ARG A 135 -10.04 13.56 -3.27
CA ARG A 135 -8.89 13.01 -2.55
C ARG A 135 -9.03 11.54 -2.16
N LEU A 136 -10.24 11.01 -2.21
CA LEU A 136 -10.56 9.63 -1.84
C LEU A 136 -11.49 9.02 -2.87
N THR A 137 -11.19 7.80 -3.30
CA THR A 137 -12.15 6.91 -3.97
C THR A 137 -12.35 5.67 -3.14
N VAL A 138 -13.60 5.24 -3.00
CA VAL A 138 -13.98 4.03 -2.29
C VAL A 138 -14.53 3.02 -3.29
N LEU A 139 -13.83 1.90 -3.48
CA LEU A 139 -14.38 0.73 -4.17
C LEU A 139 -15.01 -0.18 -3.11
N ARG A 140 -16.35 -0.29 -3.14
CA ARG A 140 -17.16 -1.06 -2.17
C ARG A 140 -17.22 -2.55 -2.46
N THR A 141 -16.78 -2.94 -3.63
CA THR A 141 -17.01 -4.26 -4.22
C THR A 141 -15.70 -4.95 -4.58
N LEU A 142 -14.73 -4.84 -3.68
CA LEU A 142 -13.52 -5.66 -3.73
C LEU A 142 -13.91 -7.04 -3.17
N ASN A 143 -14.43 -7.88 -4.05
CA ASN A 143 -15.13 -9.11 -3.69
C ASN A 143 -14.36 -10.35 -4.14
N ARG A 144 -14.10 -11.24 -3.20
CA ARG A 144 -13.36 -12.48 -3.43
C ARG A 144 -14.29 -13.57 -3.98
N VAL A 145 -14.14 -13.92 -5.27
CA VAL A 145 -14.96 -14.90 -5.99
C VAL A 145 -14.13 -16.07 -6.50
N ILE A 146 -12.95 -15.78 -7.05
CA ILE A 146 -12.10 -16.80 -7.70
C ILE A 146 -11.46 -17.72 -6.64
N ASP A 147 -10.98 -17.14 -5.57
CA ASP A 147 -10.50 -17.86 -4.40
C ASP A 147 -11.40 -17.51 -3.22
N ASP A 148 -12.45 -18.29 -3.00
CA ASP A 148 -13.46 -18.11 -1.94
C ASP A 148 -12.87 -18.41 -0.54
N SER A 149 -11.57 -18.33 -0.37
CA SER A 149 -10.93 -18.53 0.91
C SER A 149 -11.20 -17.35 1.84
N ARG A 150 -11.79 -17.64 2.99
CA ARG A 150 -11.98 -16.70 4.11
C ARG A 150 -10.96 -16.96 5.22
N ALA A 151 -9.81 -17.49 4.89
CA ALA A 151 -8.73 -17.75 5.83
C ALA A 151 -7.62 -16.68 5.65
N HIS A 152 -7.07 -16.18 6.77
CA HIS A 152 -6.09 -15.09 6.75
C HIS A 152 -4.88 -15.39 5.87
N ARG A 153 -4.19 -16.50 6.10
CA ARG A 153 -2.95 -16.79 5.39
C ARG A 153 -3.13 -16.85 3.87
N PRO A 154 -4.06 -17.63 3.28
CA PRO A 154 -4.30 -17.61 1.84
C PRO A 154 -4.65 -16.22 1.31
N SER A 155 -5.49 -15.49 2.03
CA SER A 155 -5.94 -14.17 1.62
C SER A 155 -4.81 -13.13 1.63
N ILE A 156 -3.98 -13.13 2.66
CA ILE A 156 -2.79 -12.27 2.74
C ILE A 156 -1.85 -12.57 1.58
N PHE A 157 -1.56 -13.86 1.33
CA PHE A 157 -0.66 -14.23 0.24
C PHE A 157 -1.21 -13.84 -1.13
N SER A 158 -2.47 -14.16 -1.45
CA SER A 158 -3.03 -13.80 -2.74
C SER A 158 -3.12 -12.28 -2.93
N ASN A 159 -3.51 -11.53 -1.91
CA ASN A 159 -3.64 -10.08 -2.01
C ASN A 159 -2.28 -9.37 -2.16
N LEU A 160 -1.22 -9.87 -1.50
CA LEU A 160 0.10 -9.24 -1.50
C LEU A 160 1.09 -9.83 -2.53
N THR A 161 0.70 -10.89 -3.25
CA THR A 161 1.44 -11.42 -4.40
C THR A 161 0.75 -11.15 -5.73
N GLY A 162 -0.56 -10.91 -5.72
CA GLY A 162 -1.40 -10.83 -6.92
C GLY A 162 -1.68 -12.19 -7.56
N LEU A 163 -1.51 -13.30 -6.80
CA LEU A 163 -1.59 -14.66 -7.29
C LEU A 163 -2.44 -15.51 -6.33
N THR A 164 -3.28 -16.39 -6.86
CA THR A 164 -4.08 -17.30 -6.03
C THR A 164 -3.25 -18.36 -5.32
N GLY A 165 -3.67 -18.78 -4.13
CA GLY A 165 -3.04 -19.83 -3.31
C GLY A 165 -1.96 -19.36 -2.35
N VAL A 166 -1.34 -20.30 -1.62
CA VAL A 166 -0.43 -20.06 -0.49
C VAL A 166 0.91 -20.74 -0.76
N GLU A 167 1.63 -20.30 -1.76
CA GLU A 167 2.96 -20.83 -2.05
C GLU A 167 4.01 -19.84 -1.59
N ASP A 168 4.83 -20.23 -0.62
CA ASP A 168 5.87 -19.37 -0.01
C ASP A 168 6.96 -18.95 -1.02
N ASP A 169 7.03 -19.59 -2.18
CA ASP A 169 8.00 -19.30 -3.22
C ASP A 169 7.54 -18.26 -4.25
N ARG A 170 6.34 -17.67 -4.09
CA ARG A 170 5.82 -16.64 -4.97
C ARG A 170 6.42 -15.27 -4.63
N PRO A 171 6.82 -14.49 -5.65
CA PRO A 171 7.29 -13.14 -5.42
C PRO A 171 6.12 -12.22 -5.02
N GLY A 172 6.38 -11.30 -4.11
CA GLY A 172 5.42 -10.27 -3.73
C GLY A 172 5.27 -9.20 -4.81
N ILE A 173 4.21 -8.40 -4.70
CA ILE A 173 3.91 -7.31 -5.65
C ILE A 173 5.12 -6.39 -5.85
N ALA A 174 5.74 -5.94 -4.76
CA ALA A 174 6.88 -5.02 -4.84
C ALA A 174 8.13 -5.69 -5.41
N THR A 175 8.37 -6.97 -5.14
CA THR A 175 9.48 -7.74 -5.74
C THR A 175 9.32 -7.87 -7.26
N ASN A 176 8.11 -8.19 -7.72
CA ASN A 176 7.81 -8.25 -9.15
C ASN A 176 7.98 -6.87 -9.80
N LEU A 177 7.43 -5.83 -9.20
CA LEU A 177 7.55 -4.46 -9.69
C LEU A 177 9.03 -4.04 -9.78
N ALA A 178 9.81 -4.28 -8.72
CA ALA A 178 11.24 -3.96 -8.70
C ALA A 178 12.01 -4.64 -9.84
N SER A 179 11.69 -5.91 -10.12
CA SER A 179 12.31 -6.66 -11.21
C SER A 179 12.00 -6.06 -12.58
N VAL A 180 10.74 -5.65 -12.82
CA VAL A 180 10.33 -5.02 -14.09
C VAL A 180 10.98 -3.65 -14.26
N LEU A 181 10.94 -2.81 -13.23
CA LEU A 181 11.51 -1.45 -13.29
C LEU A 181 13.03 -1.47 -13.51
N ALA A 182 13.72 -2.40 -12.86
CA ALA A 182 15.16 -2.60 -13.08
C ALA A 182 15.47 -3.11 -14.49
N ALA A 183 14.71 -4.10 -14.97
CA ALA A 183 14.89 -4.66 -16.33
C ALA A 183 14.68 -3.62 -17.44
N ASN A 184 13.83 -2.63 -17.19
CA ASN A 184 13.55 -1.53 -18.10
C ASN A 184 14.43 -0.28 -17.84
N GLY A 185 15.44 -0.37 -16.97
CA GLY A 185 16.36 0.72 -16.67
C GLY A 185 15.71 1.94 -15.99
N VAL A 186 14.56 1.76 -15.36
CA VAL A 186 13.83 2.82 -14.64
C VAL A 186 14.46 3.09 -13.28
N ILE A 187 14.89 2.04 -12.61
CA ILE A 187 15.60 2.12 -11.32
C ILE A 187 17.02 1.59 -11.53
N SER A 188 18.00 2.40 -11.18
CA SER A 188 19.42 2.05 -11.27
C SER A 188 19.95 1.45 -9.97
N GLU A 189 21.17 0.94 -10.00
CA GLU A 189 21.92 0.50 -8.80
C GLU A 189 22.22 1.68 -7.84
N GLU A 190 22.13 2.92 -8.33
CA GLU A 190 22.39 4.12 -7.57
C GLU A 190 21.19 4.64 -6.77
N ALA A 191 19.96 4.20 -7.13
CA ALA A 191 18.73 4.67 -6.49
C ALA A 191 18.75 4.43 -4.98
N LEU A 192 18.37 5.46 -4.20
CA LEU A 192 18.26 5.38 -2.75
C LEU A 192 16.83 5.03 -2.34
N PHE A 193 16.67 4.02 -1.50
CA PHE A 193 15.39 3.61 -0.93
C PHE A 193 14.23 3.49 -1.93
N PRO A 194 14.42 2.82 -3.07
CA PRO A 194 13.34 2.65 -4.03
C PRO A 194 12.20 1.79 -3.47
N PHE A 195 12.49 0.92 -2.51
CA PHE A 195 11.53 0.06 -1.82
C PHE A 195 11.75 0.13 -0.31
N VAL A 196 10.68 0.47 0.42
CA VAL A 196 10.75 0.69 1.87
C VAL A 196 9.61 -0.02 2.57
N THR A 197 9.86 -0.53 3.76
CA THR A 197 8.85 -1.09 4.64
C THR A 197 8.92 -0.46 6.04
N PHE A 198 7.74 -0.18 6.61
CA PHE A 198 7.58 0.23 8.00
C PHE A 198 7.00 -0.89 8.88
N GLU A 199 6.94 -2.10 8.37
CA GLU A 199 6.38 -3.26 9.06
C GLU A 199 7.37 -4.41 9.26
N GLY A 200 8.59 -4.28 8.74
CA GLY A 200 9.57 -5.35 8.74
C GLY A 200 9.37 -6.33 7.58
N GLU A 201 9.40 -7.63 7.84
CA GLU A 201 9.14 -8.64 6.81
C GLU A 201 7.67 -8.60 6.39
N SER A 202 7.42 -8.45 5.10
CA SER A 202 6.08 -8.43 4.50
C SER A 202 6.04 -9.30 3.26
N VAL A 203 4.91 -9.98 3.06
CA VAL A 203 4.65 -10.81 1.87
C VAL A 203 4.76 -10.00 0.57
N VAL A 204 4.47 -8.70 0.62
CA VAL A 204 4.60 -7.82 -0.55
C VAL A 204 6.02 -7.77 -1.13
N PHE A 205 7.02 -8.09 -0.30
CA PHE A 205 8.43 -8.20 -0.68
C PHE A 205 8.95 -9.64 -0.72
N ASN A 206 8.05 -10.64 -0.70
CA ASN A 206 8.48 -12.02 -0.73
C ASN A 206 9.40 -12.29 -1.94
N ARG A 207 10.39 -13.20 -1.77
CA ARG A 207 11.38 -13.58 -2.77
C ARG A 207 12.32 -12.45 -3.22
N GLN A 208 12.78 -11.63 -2.28
CA GLN A 208 13.83 -10.61 -2.51
C GLN A 208 15.15 -11.19 -3.05
N ASP A 209 15.33 -12.51 -2.93
CA ASP A 209 16.47 -13.24 -3.50
C ASP A 209 16.49 -13.23 -5.04
N LEU A 210 15.37 -12.86 -5.68
CA LEU A 210 15.24 -12.75 -7.13
C LEU A 210 15.65 -11.36 -7.66
N LEU A 211 15.81 -10.37 -6.81
CA LEU A 211 16.12 -9.00 -7.23
C LEU A 211 17.53 -8.89 -7.82
N PRO A 212 17.68 -8.20 -8.97
CA PRO A 212 18.97 -8.10 -9.65
C PRO A 212 20.00 -7.25 -8.90
N TYR A 213 19.54 -6.24 -8.16
CA TYR A 213 20.40 -5.32 -7.41
C TYR A 213 20.07 -5.34 -5.92
N GLN A 214 21.07 -5.10 -5.08
CA GLN A 214 20.89 -5.11 -3.62
C GLN A 214 20.06 -3.93 -3.10
N ASN A 215 20.16 -2.77 -3.73
CA ASN A 215 19.41 -1.57 -3.38
C ASN A 215 17.91 -1.68 -3.68
N LEU A 216 17.48 -2.68 -4.47
CA LEU A 216 16.06 -2.99 -4.70
C LEU A 216 15.42 -3.77 -3.56
N LYS A 217 16.22 -4.32 -2.65
CA LYS A 217 15.69 -4.96 -1.45
C LYS A 217 15.09 -3.90 -0.53
N PRO A 218 13.93 -4.19 0.08
CA PRO A 218 13.29 -3.23 0.96
C PRO A 218 14.19 -2.91 2.14
N ILE A 219 14.25 -1.64 2.48
CA ILE A 219 14.85 -1.17 3.73
C ILE A 219 13.73 -1.02 4.75
N THR A 220 13.94 -1.59 5.94
CA THR A 220 13.02 -1.41 7.06
C THR A 220 13.35 -0.12 7.78
N LEU A 221 12.40 0.80 7.82
CA LEU A 221 12.46 2.02 8.61
C LEU A 221 11.46 1.93 9.77
N ASP A 222 11.79 2.56 10.87
CA ASP A 222 10.84 2.75 11.96
C ASP A 222 10.11 4.10 11.85
N ARG A 223 9.14 4.32 12.74
CA ARG A 223 8.35 5.56 12.78
C ARG A 223 9.17 6.82 13.10
N ASN A 224 10.33 6.64 13.68
CA ASN A 224 11.22 7.74 14.07
C ASN A 224 12.31 7.96 13.03
N LEU A 225 12.29 7.21 11.92
CA LEU A 225 13.30 7.24 10.86
C LEU A 225 14.71 7.05 11.39
N ASN A 226 14.86 6.25 12.46
CA ASN A 226 16.17 5.98 13.02
C ASN A 226 17.08 5.41 11.94
N ASN A 227 18.27 5.97 11.82
CA ASN A 227 19.28 5.51 10.90
C ASN A 227 19.59 4.02 11.20
N PRO A 228 19.30 3.09 10.27
CA PRO A 228 19.47 1.65 10.50
C PRO A 228 20.95 1.27 10.68
N TYR A 229 21.87 2.17 10.34
CA TYR A 229 23.31 2.00 10.49
C TYR A 229 23.86 2.69 11.73
N LYS A 230 23.08 3.58 12.36
CA LYS A 230 23.49 4.29 13.56
C LYS A 230 23.41 3.35 14.76
N ARG A 231 24.53 3.05 15.37
CA ARG A 231 24.57 2.32 16.62
C ARG A 231 24.09 3.26 17.74
N SER A 232 23.55 2.69 18.84
CA SER A 232 23.00 3.50 19.94
C SER A 232 23.98 4.58 20.38
N GLU A 233 23.52 5.83 20.46
CA GLU A 233 24.31 7.04 20.75
C GLU A 233 25.08 7.02 22.07
N ASN A 234 24.87 6.01 22.90
CA ASN A 234 25.41 5.94 24.26
C ASN A 234 26.77 5.23 24.37
N SER A 235 27.45 4.92 23.27
CA SER A 235 28.79 4.34 23.37
C SER A 235 29.80 5.20 22.61
N ALA A 236 30.71 5.85 23.37
CA ALA A 236 31.93 6.43 22.81
C ALA A 236 32.72 5.44 21.92
N LEU A 237 32.52 4.15 22.11
CA LEU A 237 33.03 3.04 21.32
C LEU A 237 32.43 2.96 19.90
N SER A 238 31.26 3.53 19.61
CA SER A 238 30.65 3.40 18.28
C SER A 238 31.35 4.28 17.24
N ASN A 239 31.73 5.50 17.60
CA ASN A 239 32.42 6.42 16.71
C ASN A 239 33.86 5.96 16.42
N GLU A 240 34.54 5.41 17.46
CA GLU A 240 35.88 4.81 17.28
C GLU A 240 35.84 3.55 16.40
N GLN A 241 34.82 2.69 16.58
CA GLN A 241 34.66 1.48 15.77
C GLN A 241 34.33 1.82 14.31
N ASP A 242 33.50 2.83 14.04
CA ASP A 242 33.19 3.28 12.70
C ASP A 242 34.42 3.90 12.02
N SER A 243 35.23 4.68 12.75
CA SER A 243 36.49 5.19 12.25
C SER A 243 37.52 4.10 11.92
N ILE A 244 37.56 3.04 12.70
CA ILE A 244 38.42 1.87 12.46
C ILE A 244 37.92 1.09 11.23
N ILE A 245 36.62 0.89 11.09
CA ILE A 245 36.03 0.21 9.93
C ILE A 245 36.28 1.02 8.65
N GLU A 246 36.16 2.34 8.72
CA GLU A 246 36.46 3.23 7.61
C GLU A 246 37.93 3.15 7.19
N ALA A 247 38.84 3.24 8.15
CA ALA A 247 40.28 3.15 7.90
C ALA A 247 40.67 1.77 7.33
N LEU A 248 40.01 0.70 7.80
CA LEU A 248 40.16 -0.65 7.26
C LEU A 248 39.63 -0.75 5.82
N ALA A 249 38.45 -0.20 5.54
CA ALA A 249 37.85 -0.19 4.21
C ALA A 249 38.74 0.57 3.21
N GLN A 250 39.27 1.74 3.59
CA GLN A 250 40.22 2.49 2.77
C GLN A 250 41.56 1.76 2.57
N THR A 251 42.08 1.12 3.62
CA THR A 251 43.30 0.33 3.53
C THR A 251 43.13 -0.83 2.59
N VAL A 252 42.03 -1.51 2.66
CA VAL A 252 41.65 -2.63 1.80
C VAL A 252 41.42 -2.16 0.36
N ALA A 253 40.75 -1.03 0.15
CA ALA A 253 40.57 -0.41 -1.18
C ALA A 253 41.89 -0.05 -1.85
N ASN A 254 42.85 0.48 -1.07
CA ASN A 254 44.17 0.86 -1.55
C ASN A 254 45.10 -0.32 -1.85
N SER A 255 44.81 -1.51 -1.37
CA SER A 255 45.63 -2.71 -1.59
C SER A 255 45.45 -3.36 -2.97
N GLY A 256 44.58 -2.85 -3.80
CA GLY A 256 44.43 -3.21 -5.23
C GLY A 256 43.66 -4.50 -5.50
N GLY A 257 42.61 -4.39 -6.27
CA GLY A 257 41.78 -5.50 -6.78
C GLY A 257 40.28 -5.13 -6.79
N THR A 258 39.55 -5.66 -7.76
CA THR A 258 38.13 -5.36 -7.98
C THR A 258 37.20 -5.66 -6.79
N GLN A 259 37.60 -6.57 -5.89
CA GLN A 259 36.81 -6.85 -4.67
C GLN A 259 36.97 -5.76 -3.62
N TYR A 260 38.07 -5.05 -3.62
CA TYR A 260 38.38 -4.00 -2.65
C TYR A 260 37.73 -2.68 -3.01
N THR A 261 37.59 -2.38 -4.30
CA THR A 261 36.80 -1.25 -4.79
C THR A 261 35.35 -1.33 -4.30
N LYS A 262 34.73 -2.51 -4.34
CA LYS A 262 33.36 -2.72 -3.87
C LYS A 262 33.17 -2.47 -2.37
N VAL A 263 34.18 -2.71 -1.54
CA VAL A 263 34.09 -2.40 -0.10
C VAL A 263 34.04 -0.87 0.11
N ASN A 264 34.82 -0.13 -0.66
CA ASN A 264 34.84 1.33 -0.58
C ASN A 264 33.54 1.95 -1.12
N GLU A 265 33.03 1.42 -2.23
CA GLU A 265 31.73 1.80 -2.79
C GLU A 265 30.58 1.54 -1.80
N ALA A 266 30.58 0.37 -1.15
CA ALA A 266 29.58 0.05 -0.13
C ALA A 266 29.66 0.98 1.09
N PHE A 267 30.85 1.40 1.47
CA PHE A 267 31.04 2.32 2.58
C PHE A 267 30.64 3.75 2.22
N ALA A 268 30.95 4.21 1.01
CA ALA A 268 30.47 5.48 0.49
C ALA A 268 28.94 5.51 0.41
N LYS A 269 28.32 4.44 -0.08
CA LYS A 269 26.87 4.31 -0.16
C LYS A 269 26.20 4.32 1.23
N ARG A 270 26.82 3.69 2.22
CA ARG A 270 26.35 3.79 3.61
C ARG A 270 26.27 5.23 4.08
N ARG A 271 27.32 6.05 3.81
CA ARG A 271 27.34 7.47 4.19
C ARG A 271 26.25 8.28 3.49
N GLU A 272 26.02 8.05 2.20
CA GLU A 272 24.91 8.68 1.47
C GLU A 272 23.57 8.37 2.14
N ILE A 273 23.38 7.10 2.53
CA ILE A 273 22.17 6.65 3.24
C ILE A 273 22.05 7.32 4.60
N GLU A 274 23.14 7.42 5.37
CA GLU A 274 23.13 8.07 6.67
C GLU A 274 22.75 9.55 6.56
N VAL A 275 23.37 10.28 5.64
CA VAL A 275 23.04 11.70 5.37
C VAL A 275 21.58 11.85 4.94
N PHE A 276 21.14 11.00 4.01
CA PHE A 276 19.75 11.05 3.55
C PHE A 276 18.73 10.79 4.66
N ILE A 277 18.99 9.84 5.54
CA ILE A 277 18.08 9.54 6.67
C ILE A 277 18.11 10.70 7.68
N ASP A 278 19.26 11.28 7.98
CA ASP A 278 19.35 12.42 8.88
C ASP A 278 18.59 13.64 8.30
N GLU A 279 18.67 13.88 6.99
CA GLU A 279 17.86 14.91 6.31
C GLU A 279 16.37 14.60 6.32
N LEU A 280 16.00 13.34 6.16
CA LEU A 280 14.62 12.89 6.21
C LEU A 280 14.04 13.03 7.63
N ASP A 281 14.82 12.66 8.65
CA ASP A 281 14.46 12.82 10.06
C ASP A 281 14.24 14.30 10.41
N GLU A 282 15.13 15.18 9.96
CA GLU A 282 14.99 16.64 10.12
C GLU A 282 13.68 17.13 9.51
N ARG A 283 13.34 16.72 8.29
CA ARG A 283 12.09 17.09 7.63
C ARG A 283 10.85 16.56 8.36
N VAL A 284 10.89 15.33 8.85
CA VAL A 284 9.76 14.68 9.51
C VAL A 284 9.51 15.22 10.91
N ASN A 285 10.58 15.42 11.68
CA ASN A 285 10.47 15.69 13.11
C ASN A 285 10.65 17.17 13.46
N ASN A 286 11.45 17.92 12.67
CA ASN A 286 11.85 19.29 13.00
C ASN A 286 11.28 20.35 12.04
N THR A 287 10.87 19.97 10.84
CA THR A 287 10.26 20.91 9.88
C THR A 287 8.77 21.03 10.13
N ALA A 288 8.27 22.25 10.22
CA ALA A 288 6.83 22.51 10.30
C ALA A 288 6.13 21.96 9.04
N LEU A 289 5.03 21.24 9.23
CA LEU A 289 4.21 20.80 8.12
C LEU A 289 3.61 22.00 7.37
N PRO A 290 3.25 21.83 6.09
CA PRO A 290 2.56 22.89 5.35
C PRO A 290 1.25 23.24 6.02
N ASN A 291 0.77 24.43 5.72
CA ASN A 291 -0.55 24.87 6.16
C ASN A 291 -1.66 24.03 5.53
N ASP A 292 -2.78 23.93 6.22
CA ASP A 292 -3.97 23.24 5.71
C ASP A 292 -4.44 23.92 4.40
N PRO A 293 -4.44 23.21 3.26
CA PRO A 293 -4.87 23.76 1.98
C PRO A 293 -6.38 24.07 1.95
N ASP A 294 -7.16 23.51 2.86
CA ASP A 294 -8.60 23.75 2.98
C ASP A 294 -8.95 24.92 3.91
N PHE A 295 -7.94 25.55 4.49
CA PHE A 295 -8.15 26.63 5.43
C PHE A 295 -8.84 27.83 4.77
N ILE A 296 -9.97 28.23 5.34
CA ILE A 296 -10.69 29.42 4.95
C ILE A 296 -10.54 30.48 6.07
N PRO A 297 -9.90 31.60 5.81
CA PRO A 297 -9.75 32.66 6.82
C PRO A 297 -11.10 33.17 7.31
N THR A 298 -11.22 33.32 8.61
CA THR A 298 -12.36 34.02 9.25
C THR A 298 -11.84 35.20 10.06
N GLU A 299 -12.75 36.10 10.49
CA GLU A 299 -12.36 37.24 11.34
C GLU A 299 -11.68 36.77 12.63
N ASP A 300 -12.20 35.69 13.24
CA ASP A 300 -11.67 35.15 14.49
C ASP A 300 -10.41 34.27 14.28
N ASN A 301 -10.23 33.75 13.07
CA ASN A 301 -9.07 32.92 12.73
C ASN A 301 -8.53 33.29 11.34
N PRO A 302 -7.74 34.37 11.24
CA PRO A 302 -7.25 34.86 9.94
C PRO A 302 -6.02 34.11 9.40
N THR A 303 -5.37 33.31 10.23
CA THR A 303 -4.07 32.67 9.89
C THR A 303 -4.21 31.16 9.76
N PRO A 304 -3.78 30.57 8.64
CA PRO A 304 -3.83 29.13 8.46
C PRO A 304 -2.90 28.42 9.47
N SER A 305 -3.39 27.30 9.99
CA SER A 305 -2.63 26.43 10.88
C SER A 305 -1.88 25.37 10.09
N PRO A 306 -0.68 24.96 10.53
CA PRO A 306 0.00 23.81 9.97
C PRO A 306 -0.84 22.55 10.12
N LEU A 307 -0.70 21.63 9.16
CA LEU A 307 -1.28 20.28 9.25
C LEU A 307 -0.71 19.56 10.47
N ILE A 308 -1.54 18.74 11.11
CA ILE A 308 -1.14 17.95 12.28
C ILE A 308 -1.60 16.51 12.08
N TYR A 309 -0.64 15.59 11.92
CA TYR A 309 -0.96 14.17 11.94
C TYR A 309 -1.41 13.72 13.33
N PRO A 310 -2.34 12.74 13.41
CA PRO A 310 -2.68 12.14 14.69
C PRO A 310 -1.44 11.62 15.40
N ASN A 311 -1.28 11.95 16.68
CA ASN A 311 -0.15 11.47 17.49
C ASN A 311 -0.35 10.00 17.92
N THR A 312 -0.37 9.12 16.94
CA THR A 312 -0.49 7.67 17.08
C THR A 312 0.68 6.99 16.38
N ASN A 313 0.95 5.73 16.70
CA ASN A 313 1.98 4.97 15.99
C ASN A 313 1.71 4.93 14.48
N PHE A 314 0.45 4.77 14.08
CA PHE A 314 0.05 4.77 12.67
C PHE A 314 0.24 6.15 12.03
N GLY A 315 -0.26 7.21 12.68
CA GLY A 315 -0.12 8.59 12.18
C GLY A 315 1.33 9.00 11.98
N ASN A 316 2.21 8.64 12.91
CA ASN A 316 3.64 8.93 12.81
C ASN A 316 4.33 8.14 11.67
N ARG A 317 3.97 6.85 11.48
CA ARG A 317 4.48 6.06 10.35
C ARG A 317 3.99 6.61 9.00
N LEU A 318 2.70 6.96 8.91
CA LEU A 318 2.15 7.53 7.69
C LEU A 318 2.80 8.89 7.38
N LYS A 319 3.02 9.74 8.39
CA LYS A 319 3.78 10.99 8.25
C LYS A 319 5.17 10.72 7.67
N ALA A 320 5.90 9.74 8.22
CA ALA A 320 7.23 9.37 7.74
C ALA A 320 7.18 8.85 6.29
N ALA A 321 6.23 7.99 5.94
CA ALA A 321 6.04 7.46 4.59
C ALA A 321 5.73 8.57 3.58
N VAL A 322 4.84 9.51 3.92
CA VAL A 322 4.49 10.64 3.06
C VAL A 322 5.69 11.56 2.85
N ASN A 323 6.43 11.89 3.92
CA ASN A 323 7.64 12.72 3.80
C ASN A 323 8.72 12.03 2.95
N LEU A 324 8.88 10.70 3.07
CA LEU A 324 9.77 9.94 2.21
C LEU A 324 9.35 10.04 0.74
N ALA A 325 8.07 9.84 0.43
CA ALA A 325 7.56 9.96 -0.94
C ALA A 325 7.73 11.39 -1.50
N ILE A 326 7.57 12.42 -0.66
CA ILE A 326 7.79 13.82 -1.03
C ILE A 326 9.27 14.09 -1.29
N GLY A 327 10.13 13.64 -0.37
CA GLY A 327 11.57 14.00 -0.36
C GLY A 327 12.42 13.15 -1.28
N ASN A 328 11.99 11.93 -1.62
CA ASN A 328 12.76 11.00 -2.43
C ASN A 328 12.02 10.58 -3.71
N PRO A 329 12.35 11.13 -4.86
CA PRO A 329 11.73 10.75 -6.13
C PRO A 329 12.04 9.30 -6.56
N ASP A 330 13.11 8.70 -6.03
CA ASP A 330 13.51 7.32 -6.34
C ASP A 330 12.61 6.29 -5.62
N THR A 331 11.93 6.68 -4.55
CA THR A 331 11.04 5.79 -3.82
C THR A 331 9.83 5.44 -4.65
N SER A 332 9.71 4.19 -5.05
CA SER A 332 8.61 3.67 -5.86
C SER A 332 7.52 3.00 -5.01
N PHE A 333 7.91 2.29 -3.95
CA PHE A 333 6.95 1.51 -3.17
C PHE A 333 7.27 1.53 -1.67
N ILE A 334 6.27 1.89 -0.88
CA ILE A 334 6.33 1.90 0.58
C ILE A 334 5.25 0.96 1.12
N SER A 335 5.65 -0.05 1.90
CA SER A 335 4.72 -0.91 2.63
C SER A 335 4.52 -0.39 4.05
N LEU A 336 3.26 -0.25 4.43
CA LEU A 336 2.86 0.26 5.74
C LEU A 336 1.79 -0.65 6.35
N VAL A 337 1.97 -1.02 7.60
CA VAL A 337 0.97 -1.76 8.37
C VAL A 337 0.16 -0.80 9.24
N SER A 338 -1.06 -1.19 9.52
CA SER A 338 -1.98 -0.46 10.42
C SER A 338 -1.59 -0.51 11.91
N GLY A 339 -0.34 -0.83 12.22
CA GLY A 339 0.14 -0.94 13.59
C GLY A 339 -0.06 0.34 14.40
N GLY A 340 -0.75 0.22 15.53
CA GLY A 340 -1.17 1.35 16.37
C GLY A 340 -2.65 1.74 16.18
N LEU A 341 -3.35 1.16 15.20
CA LEU A 341 -4.83 1.24 15.09
C LEU A 341 -5.52 0.04 15.75
N GLY A 342 -4.77 -0.98 16.17
CA GLY A 342 -5.26 -2.29 16.56
C GLY A 342 -5.29 -3.30 15.41
N GLY A 343 -5.59 -4.56 15.72
CA GLY A 343 -5.87 -5.57 14.69
C GLY A 343 -7.25 -5.35 14.09
N TRP A 344 -7.47 -5.87 12.88
CA TRP A 344 -8.76 -5.78 12.18
C TRP A 344 -9.50 -7.13 12.18
N ASP A 345 -9.02 -8.08 12.98
CA ASP A 345 -9.65 -9.38 13.18
C ASP A 345 -10.68 -9.30 14.31
N ASP A 346 -11.76 -8.57 14.04
CA ASP A 346 -12.75 -8.14 15.04
C ASP A 346 -13.81 -9.23 15.29
N HIS A 347 -13.40 -10.38 15.86
CA HIS A 347 -14.28 -11.48 16.25
C HIS A 347 -15.05 -11.22 17.56
N ASP A 348 -14.68 -10.21 18.33
CA ASP A 348 -15.33 -9.77 19.55
C ASP A 348 -15.36 -8.24 19.61
N SER A 349 -16.26 -7.68 20.41
CA SER A 349 -16.35 -6.24 20.72
C SER A 349 -16.23 -5.29 19.51
N ALA A 350 -16.52 -5.76 18.30
CA ALA A 350 -16.31 -5.01 17.06
C ALA A 350 -17.11 -3.70 17.02
N GLN A 351 -18.31 -3.72 17.60
CA GLN A 351 -19.18 -2.54 17.65
C GLN A 351 -18.52 -1.37 18.41
N ASP A 352 -17.79 -1.67 19.47
CA ASP A 352 -17.15 -0.66 20.32
C ASP A 352 -15.80 -0.21 19.73
N ASP A 353 -15.03 -1.14 19.17
CA ASP A 353 -13.64 -0.90 18.78
C ASP A 353 -13.49 -0.38 17.34
N TYR A 354 -14.25 -0.92 16.39
CA TYR A 354 -14.09 -0.64 14.95
C TYR A 354 -14.30 0.84 14.58
N PRO A 355 -15.31 1.57 15.12
CA PRO A 355 -15.50 2.98 14.78
C PRO A 355 -14.28 3.84 15.11
N GLY A 356 -13.66 3.60 16.27
CA GLY A 356 -12.45 4.31 16.69
C GLY A 356 -11.25 4.04 15.79
N LYS A 357 -11.06 2.77 15.37
CA LYS A 357 -10.00 2.37 14.44
C LYS A 357 -10.18 3.07 13.08
N LEU A 358 -11.39 3.01 12.52
CA LEU A 358 -11.70 3.59 11.22
C LEU A 358 -11.56 5.11 11.24
N ARG A 359 -12.05 5.79 12.28
CA ARG A 359 -11.88 7.24 12.46
C ARG A 359 -10.39 7.64 12.50
N ASN A 360 -9.58 6.91 13.27
CA ASN A 360 -8.15 7.20 13.36
C ASN A 360 -7.43 6.98 12.02
N LEU A 361 -7.82 5.95 11.28
CA LEU A 361 -7.33 5.70 9.94
C LEU A 361 -7.70 6.86 9.00
N MET A 362 -8.98 7.23 8.92
CA MET A 362 -9.47 8.26 8.01
C MET A 362 -8.91 9.64 8.33
N ASN A 363 -8.80 10.00 9.61
CA ASN A 363 -8.16 11.25 10.00
C ASN A 363 -6.69 11.32 9.55
N ALA A 364 -5.94 10.23 9.71
CA ALA A 364 -4.55 10.20 9.26
C ALA A 364 -4.44 10.28 7.72
N LEU A 365 -5.30 9.58 6.99
CA LEU A 365 -5.35 9.62 5.52
C LEU A 365 -5.74 11.00 4.99
N ASN A 366 -6.68 11.67 5.64
CA ASN A 366 -7.06 13.04 5.29
C ASN A 366 -5.86 14.00 5.42
N ILE A 367 -5.14 13.95 6.53
CA ILE A 367 -3.93 14.78 6.69
C ILE A 367 -2.87 14.41 5.66
N ALA A 368 -2.69 13.13 5.34
CA ALA A 368 -1.75 12.68 4.31
C ALA A 368 -2.10 13.24 2.92
N SER A 369 -3.37 13.18 2.52
CA SER A 369 -3.83 13.73 1.24
C SER A 369 -3.66 15.25 1.15
N LYS A 370 -4.02 15.97 2.21
CA LYS A 370 -3.81 17.42 2.33
C LYS A 370 -2.33 17.79 2.28
N HIS A 371 -1.46 16.99 2.92
CA HIS A 371 -0.02 17.22 2.89
C HIS A 371 0.54 17.07 1.47
N LEU A 372 0.17 16.00 0.77
CA LEU A 372 0.56 15.79 -0.63
C LEU A 372 0.08 16.93 -1.54
N GLU A 373 -1.16 17.38 -1.35
CA GLU A 373 -1.74 18.48 -2.11
C GLU A 373 -1.05 19.81 -1.82
N ALA A 374 -0.80 20.14 -0.57
CA ALA A 374 -0.15 21.38 -0.16
C ALA A 374 1.28 21.53 -0.71
N VAL A 375 1.98 20.39 -0.93
CA VAL A 375 3.32 20.36 -1.53
C VAL A 375 3.31 20.10 -3.04
N GLY A 376 2.16 20.03 -3.66
CA GLY A 376 2.00 19.91 -5.10
C GLY A 376 2.29 18.51 -5.67
N LYS A 377 2.15 17.44 -4.89
CA LYS A 377 2.45 16.05 -5.28
C LYS A 377 1.20 15.23 -5.57
N ALA A 378 0.85 15.05 -6.84
CA ALA A 378 -0.28 14.21 -7.27
C ALA A 378 0.13 12.83 -7.81
N ASN A 379 1.40 12.48 -7.77
CA ASN A 379 1.90 11.18 -8.22
C ASN A 379 2.06 10.14 -7.10
N VAL A 380 1.56 10.43 -5.91
CA VAL A 380 1.56 9.49 -4.78
C VAL A 380 0.17 8.90 -4.63
N MET A 381 0.08 7.57 -4.74
CA MET A 381 -1.15 6.82 -4.47
C MET A 381 -1.03 6.06 -3.15
N ILE A 382 -2.05 6.17 -2.32
CA ILE A 382 -2.16 5.45 -1.06
C ILE A 382 -3.29 4.43 -1.21
N ASN A 383 -2.99 3.14 -1.16
CA ASN A 383 -3.96 2.05 -1.20
C ASN A 383 -4.15 1.48 0.19
N VAL A 384 -5.42 1.30 0.60
CA VAL A 384 -5.78 0.73 1.89
C VAL A 384 -6.79 -0.39 1.70
N TYR A 385 -6.41 -1.62 2.04
CA TYR A 385 -7.24 -2.82 1.95
C TYR A 385 -6.71 -3.88 2.90
N GLY A 386 -7.41 -4.99 3.05
CA GLY A 386 -7.02 -6.04 4.00
C GLY A 386 -7.14 -7.44 3.42
N ASP A 387 -7.17 -8.43 4.31
CA ASP A 387 -7.22 -9.84 3.95
C ASP A 387 -8.50 -10.17 3.17
N PHE A 388 -9.64 -9.82 3.76
CA PHE A 388 -11.00 -10.04 3.26
C PHE A 388 -11.96 -9.11 4.02
N GLY A 389 -13.26 -9.19 3.72
CA GLY A 389 -14.28 -8.46 4.47
C GLY A 389 -14.84 -9.24 5.65
N ARG A 390 -15.92 -8.73 6.23
CA ARG A 390 -16.57 -9.30 7.40
C ARG A 390 -18.04 -9.59 7.14
N ASN A 391 -18.62 -10.52 7.90
CA ASN A 391 -20.05 -10.62 8.03
C ASN A 391 -20.62 -9.32 8.59
N VAL A 392 -21.84 -8.97 8.20
CA VAL A 392 -22.47 -7.74 8.69
C VAL A 392 -23.29 -7.94 9.95
N HIS A 393 -23.62 -9.17 10.32
CA HIS A 393 -24.29 -9.48 11.59
C HIS A 393 -23.26 -9.77 12.69
N LEU A 394 -23.60 -9.38 13.90
CA LEU A 394 -22.79 -9.67 15.08
C LEU A 394 -22.91 -11.14 15.49
N ASN A 395 -21.79 -11.76 15.81
CA ASN A 395 -21.74 -13.08 16.42
C ASN A 395 -22.05 -13.03 17.92
N GLY A 396 -21.93 -14.16 18.61
CA GLY A 396 -22.23 -14.24 20.06
C GLY A 396 -21.30 -13.44 20.96
N SER A 397 -20.14 -13.02 20.46
CA SER A 397 -19.16 -12.19 21.17
C SER A 397 -19.18 -10.72 20.73
N MET A 398 -20.24 -10.29 20.04
CA MET A 398 -20.41 -8.93 19.53
C MET A 398 -19.31 -8.51 18.51
N GLY A 399 -18.75 -9.48 17.80
CA GLY A 399 -17.80 -9.31 16.71
C GLY A 399 -18.37 -9.77 15.38
N TRP A 400 -17.54 -9.71 14.33
CA TRP A 400 -17.89 -10.14 12.98
C TRP A 400 -17.01 -11.29 12.52
N ASP A 401 -17.64 -12.34 12.01
CA ASP A 401 -16.93 -13.42 11.34
C ASP A 401 -16.50 -13.01 9.92
N HIS A 402 -15.70 -13.85 9.27
CA HIS A 402 -15.12 -13.58 7.97
C HIS A 402 -16.16 -13.48 6.85
N GLY A 403 -15.98 -12.54 5.94
CA GLY A 403 -16.78 -12.31 4.74
C GLY A 403 -15.92 -12.17 3.48
N ASN A 404 -16.53 -12.14 2.29
CA ASN A 404 -15.81 -12.10 1.02
C ASN A 404 -15.61 -10.69 0.49
N ASN A 405 -16.58 -9.80 0.75
CA ASN A 405 -16.57 -8.45 0.22
C ASN A 405 -15.85 -7.50 1.17
N GLN A 406 -14.96 -6.66 0.64
CA GLN A 406 -14.27 -5.62 1.39
C GLN A 406 -14.23 -4.31 0.60
N ASN A 407 -13.80 -3.24 1.27
CA ASN A 407 -13.52 -1.98 0.61
C ASN A 407 -12.05 -1.86 0.24
N LEU A 408 -11.79 -1.19 -0.89
CA LEU A 408 -10.50 -0.57 -1.17
C LEU A 408 -10.69 0.95 -1.05
N PHE A 409 -9.87 1.58 -0.23
CA PHE A 409 -9.74 3.03 -0.19
C PHE A 409 -8.49 3.41 -0.98
N THR A 410 -8.65 4.27 -1.98
CA THR A 410 -7.54 4.87 -2.71
C THR A 410 -7.51 6.36 -2.42
N VAL A 411 -6.36 6.86 -1.97
CA VAL A 411 -6.18 8.21 -1.46
C VAL A 411 -4.99 8.88 -2.14
N GLY A 412 -5.09 10.18 -2.36
CA GLY A 412 -4.02 11.01 -2.92
C GLY A 412 -4.34 12.49 -2.85
N ALA A 413 -3.50 13.31 -3.44
CA ALA A 413 -3.82 14.71 -3.68
C ALA A 413 -4.87 14.84 -4.80
N ASN A 414 -5.73 15.84 -4.73
CA ASN A 414 -6.59 16.17 -5.86
C ASN A 414 -5.72 16.66 -7.05
N PRO A 415 -5.68 15.93 -8.18
CA PRO A 415 -4.80 16.28 -9.29
C PRO A 415 -5.18 17.61 -9.96
N ASN A 416 -6.39 18.11 -9.72
CA ASN A 416 -6.90 19.37 -10.25
C ASN A 416 -6.74 20.55 -9.29
N ALA A 417 -6.15 20.35 -8.12
CA ALA A 417 -5.91 21.43 -7.17
C ALA A 417 -4.87 22.42 -7.73
N ALA A 418 -5.07 23.71 -7.45
CA ALA A 418 -4.19 24.78 -7.96
C ALA A 418 -2.74 24.68 -7.47
N THR A 419 -2.49 23.96 -6.39
CA THR A 419 -1.17 23.71 -5.82
C THR A 419 -0.38 22.60 -6.53
N ILE A 420 -1.05 21.79 -7.37
CA ILE A 420 -0.41 20.64 -8.00
C ILE A 420 0.60 21.07 -9.05
N SER A 421 1.86 20.75 -8.79
CA SER A 421 2.99 21.04 -9.68
C SER A 421 3.48 19.80 -10.44
N THR A 422 3.26 18.60 -9.91
CA THR A 422 3.53 17.32 -10.59
C THR A 422 2.23 16.79 -11.14
N GLY A 423 2.19 16.39 -12.42
CA GLY A 423 1.01 15.78 -13.03
C GLY A 423 0.51 14.57 -12.21
N GLY A 424 -0.78 14.32 -12.26
CA GLY A 424 -1.40 13.15 -11.67
C GLY A 424 -1.03 11.86 -12.41
N ILE A 425 -1.29 10.73 -11.79
CA ILE A 425 -1.14 9.41 -12.40
C ILE A 425 -2.29 9.23 -13.41
N GLU A 426 -1.95 8.96 -14.66
CA GLU A 426 -2.95 8.76 -15.71
C GLU A 426 -3.88 7.60 -15.38
N GLY A 427 -5.19 7.84 -15.41
CA GLY A 427 -6.21 6.85 -15.09
C GLY A 427 -6.41 6.54 -13.60
N TYR A 428 -5.68 7.22 -12.70
CA TYR A 428 -5.92 7.15 -11.27
C TYR A 428 -6.91 8.25 -10.87
N GLU A 429 -8.19 7.88 -10.80
CA GLU A 429 -9.24 8.83 -10.51
C GLU A 429 -9.68 8.77 -9.06
N LEU A 430 -9.75 9.93 -8.45
CA LEU A 430 -10.22 10.15 -7.07
C LEU A 430 -11.57 10.91 -7.08
N GLY A 431 -12.24 10.92 -5.94
CA GLY A 431 -13.53 11.58 -5.79
C GLY A 431 -14.73 10.72 -6.19
N LYS A 432 -14.60 9.39 -6.12
CA LYS A 432 -15.67 8.47 -6.52
C LYS A 432 -16.03 7.49 -5.42
N ILE A 433 -17.27 7.02 -5.49
CA ILE A 433 -17.69 5.75 -4.90
C ILE A 433 -17.98 4.80 -6.04
N ILE A 434 -17.35 3.63 -6.04
CA ILE A 434 -17.50 2.61 -7.07
C ILE A 434 -18.13 1.38 -6.46
N GLY A 435 -19.13 0.84 -7.16
CA GLY A 435 -19.79 -0.39 -6.80
C GLY A 435 -21.03 -0.19 -5.93
N LYS A 436 -21.99 -1.06 -6.17
CA LYS A 436 -23.24 -1.19 -5.41
C LYS A 436 -23.28 -2.53 -4.72
N THR A 437 -23.72 -2.54 -3.49
CA THR A 437 -23.87 -3.76 -2.69
C THR A 437 -25.32 -3.98 -2.31
N GLU A 438 -25.63 -5.24 -2.08
CA GLU A 438 -26.91 -5.69 -1.54
C GLU A 438 -26.68 -6.63 -0.37
N ASN A 439 -27.71 -6.78 0.48
CA ASN A 439 -27.70 -7.78 1.51
C ASN A 439 -27.80 -9.18 0.92
N TYR A 440 -27.00 -10.10 1.43
CA TYR A 440 -27.05 -11.49 1.08
C TYR A 440 -27.04 -12.38 2.32
N PHE A 441 -27.88 -13.38 2.31
CA PHE A 441 -27.98 -14.36 3.38
C PHE A 441 -27.50 -15.72 2.88
N GLU A 442 -26.46 -16.25 3.51
CA GLU A 442 -26.03 -17.63 3.31
C GLU A 442 -26.80 -18.55 4.25
N GLY A 443 -27.87 -19.11 3.74
CA GLY A 443 -28.84 -19.84 4.55
C GLY A 443 -29.52 -18.93 5.58
N ASN A 444 -29.75 -19.44 6.80
CA ASN A 444 -30.30 -18.64 7.91
C ASN A 444 -29.23 -18.22 8.93
N VAL A 445 -27.97 -18.33 8.59
CA VAL A 445 -26.87 -18.31 9.56
C VAL A 445 -25.95 -17.10 9.40
N ARG A 446 -25.73 -16.67 8.18
CA ARG A 446 -24.74 -15.62 7.89
C ARG A 446 -25.30 -14.55 6.97
N GLN A 447 -25.01 -13.32 7.28
CA GLN A 447 -25.38 -12.16 6.48
C GLN A 447 -24.12 -11.42 6.03
N TYR A 448 -24.08 -11.14 4.74
CA TYR A 448 -22.98 -10.43 4.09
C TYR A 448 -23.51 -9.27 3.28
N THR A 449 -22.63 -8.36 2.89
CA THR A 449 -22.82 -7.58 1.67
C THR A 449 -22.15 -8.30 0.50
N ARG A 450 -22.72 -8.17 -0.67
CA ARG A 450 -22.14 -8.62 -1.93
C ARG A 450 -22.44 -7.60 -3.04
N PRO A 451 -21.66 -7.58 -4.12
CA PRO A 451 -21.97 -6.76 -5.28
C PRO A 451 -23.37 -7.09 -5.83
N THR A 452 -24.14 -6.07 -6.21
CA THR A 452 -25.37 -6.28 -7.00
C THR A 452 -25.01 -6.81 -8.38
N LYS A 453 -25.96 -7.43 -9.07
CA LYS A 453 -25.74 -8.09 -10.36
C LYS A 453 -25.10 -7.18 -11.42
N ASP A 454 -25.47 -5.90 -11.43
CA ASP A 454 -25.02 -4.93 -12.42
C ASP A 454 -23.92 -3.99 -11.89
N SER A 455 -23.38 -4.32 -10.71
CA SER A 455 -22.30 -3.54 -10.12
C SER A 455 -20.95 -3.91 -10.70
N TYR A 456 -20.08 -2.91 -10.84
CA TYR A 456 -18.66 -3.18 -10.99
C TYR A 456 -18.15 -3.94 -9.76
N GLN A 457 -17.28 -4.91 -9.97
CA GLN A 457 -16.59 -5.66 -8.92
C GLN A 457 -15.18 -6.03 -9.36
N ALA A 458 -14.29 -6.19 -8.41
CA ALA A 458 -12.92 -6.64 -8.64
C ALA A 458 -12.50 -7.65 -7.55
N GLU A 459 -11.57 -8.52 -7.89
CA GLU A 459 -10.89 -9.38 -6.91
C GLU A 459 -9.93 -8.56 -6.04
N PRO A 460 -9.69 -8.90 -4.77
CA PRO A 460 -8.74 -8.19 -3.92
C PRO A 460 -7.33 -8.14 -4.49
N PHE A 461 -6.90 -9.18 -5.17
CA PHE A 461 -5.59 -9.23 -5.83
C PHE A 461 -5.51 -8.48 -7.17
N ALA A 462 -6.63 -7.90 -7.67
CA ALA A 462 -6.61 -6.91 -8.74
C ALA A 462 -5.85 -5.62 -8.37
N VAL A 463 -5.65 -5.37 -7.08
CA VAL A 463 -4.80 -4.27 -6.61
C VAL A 463 -3.38 -4.41 -7.16
N ALA A 464 -2.84 -5.63 -7.24
CA ALA A 464 -1.54 -5.90 -7.85
C ALA A 464 -1.49 -5.50 -9.33
N SER A 465 -2.45 -5.97 -10.15
CA SER A 465 -2.55 -5.61 -11.56
C SER A 465 -2.69 -4.11 -11.75
N THR A 466 -3.43 -3.45 -10.86
CA THR A 466 -3.64 -2.00 -10.88
C THR A 466 -2.34 -1.25 -10.62
N ILE A 467 -1.57 -1.64 -9.61
CA ILE A 467 -0.26 -1.07 -9.33
C ILE A 467 0.66 -1.25 -10.55
N TYR A 468 0.74 -2.47 -11.11
CA TYR A 468 1.58 -2.74 -12.27
C TYR A 468 1.20 -1.86 -13.48
N LYS A 469 -0.09 -1.71 -13.76
CA LYS A 469 -0.59 -0.84 -14.83
C LYS A 469 -0.12 0.60 -14.66
N TYR A 470 -0.25 1.16 -13.46
CA TYR A 470 0.16 2.55 -13.22
C TYR A 470 1.66 2.76 -13.35
N PHE A 471 2.45 1.74 -13.06
CA PHE A 471 3.90 1.76 -13.31
C PHE A 471 4.29 1.53 -14.78
N GLY A 472 3.33 1.41 -15.69
CA GLY A 472 3.56 1.36 -17.12
C GLY A 472 3.55 -0.03 -17.74
N ILE A 473 3.18 -1.08 -16.99
CA ILE A 473 2.99 -2.43 -17.55
C ILE A 473 1.64 -2.46 -18.23
N GLN A 474 1.65 -2.62 -19.57
CA GLN A 474 0.43 -2.54 -20.40
C GLN A 474 -0.41 -3.82 -20.35
N ASN A 475 0.21 -4.94 -20.01
CA ASN A 475 -0.40 -6.27 -19.91
C ASN A 475 -0.16 -6.88 -18.50
N PRO A 476 -0.60 -6.21 -17.42
CA PRO A 476 -0.29 -6.61 -16.04
C PRO A 476 -0.86 -7.98 -15.64
N GLU A 477 -1.86 -8.47 -16.39
CA GLU A 477 -2.49 -9.77 -16.21
C GLU A 477 -1.49 -10.94 -16.35
N ILE A 478 -0.41 -10.75 -17.08
CA ILE A 478 0.67 -11.74 -17.20
C ILE A 478 1.34 -12.00 -15.83
N MET A 479 1.38 -10.99 -14.97
CA MET A 479 2.05 -11.04 -13.66
C MET A 479 1.11 -11.50 -12.55
N THR A 480 -0.17 -11.61 -12.84
CA THR A 480 -1.23 -12.08 -11.93
C THR A 480 -1.94 -13.29 -12.54
N ASP A 481 -2.89 -13.88 -11.89
CA ASP A 481 -3.64 -15.03 -12.44
C ASP A 481 -4.69 -14.59 -13.48
N SER A 482 -4.27 -13.82 -14.49
CA SER A 482 -5.11 -13.22 -15.53
C SER A 482 -6.14 -12.23 -14.98
N ILE A 483 -5.79 -11.55 -13.90
CA ILE A 483 -6.66 -10.59 -13.24
C ILE A 483 -6.43 -9.20 -13.82
N SER A 484 -7.50 -8.62 -14.36
CA SER A 484 -7.46 -7.26 -14.91
C SER A 484 -7.32 -6.21 -13.81
N PRO A 485 -6.66 -5.08 -14.11
CA PRO A 485 -6.62 -3.91 -13.24
C PRO A 485 -8.01 -3.38 -12.90
N ILE A 486 -8.14 -2.73 -11.76
CA ILE A 486 -9.35 -2.01 -11.38
C ILE A 486 -9.57 -0.85 -12.36
N ASP A 487 -10.77 -0.78 -12.91
CA ASP A 487 -11.14 0.28 -13.85
C ASP A 487 -11.76 1.47 -13.10
N PHE A 488 -10.93 2.39 -12.66
CA PHE A 488 -11.39 3.61 -12.01
C PHE A 488 -12.01 4.61 -13.00
N VAL A 489 -11.60 4.58 -14.26
CA VAL A 489 -12.01 5.56 -15.28
C VAL A 489 -13.43 5.32 -15.74
N ASN A 490 -13.72 4.08 -16.19
CA ASN A 490 -15.02 3.74 -16.78
C ASN A 490 -16.04 3.27 -15.73
N SER A 491 -15.63 3.06 -14.49
CA SER A 491 -16.56 2.68 -13.42
C SER A 491 -17.51 3.82 -13.10
N THR A 492 -18.79 3.48 -12.94
CA THR A 492 -19.83 4.45 -12.55
C THR A 492 -19.51 5.03 -11.19
N ASN A 493 -19.57 6.37 -11.09
CA ASN A 493 -19.51 7.03 -9.81
C ASN A 493 -20.88 6.99 -9.14
N GLU A 494 -20.98 6.24 -8.06
CA GLU A 494 -22.20 6.13 -7.24
C GLU A 494 -22.31 7.22 -6.18
N TRP A 495 -21.35 8.15 -6.14
CA TRP A 495 -21.38 9.28 -5.22
C TRP A 495 -22.45 10.29 -5.63
N ILE A 496 -23.36 10.55 -4.71
CA ILE A 496 -24.33 11.65 -4.81
C ILE A 496 -23.94 12.62 -3.69
N ALA A 497 -23.46 13.78 -4.06
CA ALA A 497 -23.09 14.79 -3.07
C ALA A 497 -24.29 15.08 -2.15
N PRO A 498 -24.09 15.19 -0.83
CA PRO A 498 -25.14 15.66 0.06
C PRO A 498 -25.62 17.03 -0.43
N ASN A 499 -26.93 17.25 -0.46
CA ASN A 499 -27.44 18.58 -0.74
C ASN A 499 -26.84 19.54 0.30
N PRO A 500 -26.25 20.67 -0.10
CA PRO A 500 -25.81 21.66 0.86
C PRO A 500 -27.05 22.10 1.68
N VAL A 501 -26.96 21.89 2.99
CA VAL A 501 -27.99 22.33 3.94
C VAL A 501 -27.98 23.85 4.03
#